data_ce023fdf1bc4c9ed69de00633ed70ef0
#
_entry.id   ce023fdf1bc4c9ed69de00633ed70ef0
#
_cell.length_a   1.000
_cell.length_b   1.000
_cell.length_c   1.000
_cell.angle_alpha   90.00
_cell.angle_beta   90.00
_cell.angle_gamma   90.00
#
_symmetry.space_group_name_H-M   'P 1'
#
loop_
_entity.id
_entity.type
_entity.pdbx_description
1 polymer ?
#
loop_
_entity_poly.entity_id
_entity_poly.type
_entity_poly.pdbx_seq_one_letter_code
_entity_poly.pdbx_strand_id
1 'polypeptide(L)'
;MPPIRTGFPHRLAVARLPRPLHPVAWWLWALALATAASRTSNPLLLLLIFAVLGFVVTVRRTDAPWARAFRYYLYLALIIIAIRVVFRTVFASGMTPEDHILFRLPHLPTPDWYAGIQIGGPVSLEATLSAAVDGLRLACLLCCIGAANSLANPKRALRVLPGALYELGVAVTVSLSVAPQLVESVQRVARARRLRAGRTKGFGALRAIMMPVLHDALDRSLRLAAAMDARGYGRVGTATPASRRLTGVLMLTGMAGLCVGAYGLLDPGVPRPVGLGGLGGGVLLCVAGLALGGRRVSRSQYRPDPWQWPEWTVAGCGVVTAVVLSAGTGYDPAAVNPSLYPLHWPSLPALPAAAILVAALAAIAAPTPPRPHRPEPEPVRRRAADTAGAPS
;
A
#
# COMPACT_ATOMS: atom_id res chain seq x y z
N MET A 1 -23.86 -36.70 13.08
CA MET A 1 -23.66 -35.56 14.00
C MET A 1 -24.45 -34.39 13.45
N PRO A 2 -25.45 -33.84 14.16
CA PRO A 2 -26.20 -32.69 13.71
C PRO A 2 -25.31 -31.44 13.73
N PRO A 3 -25.48 -30.48 12.79
CA PRO A 3 -24.69 -29.26 12.75
C PRO A 3 -25.02 -28.40 13.99
N ILE A 4 -24.01 -28.08 14.76
CA ILE A 4 -24.12 -27.18 15.91
C ILE A 4 -24.52 -25.80 15.35
N ARG A 5 -25.77 -25.40 15.57
CA ARG A 5 -26.29 -24.06 15.31
C ARG A 5 -25.60 -23.10 16.27
N THR A 6 -24.47 -22.56 15.87
CA THR A 6 -23.76 -21.50 16.61
C THR A 6 -24.60 -20.24 16.57
N GLY A 7 -25.19 -19.85 17.69
CA GLY A 7 -26.00 -18.63 17.83
C GLY A 7 -25.18 -17.36 17.60
N PHE A 8 -25.86 -16.27 17.27
CA PHE A 8 -25.30 -14.94 16.98
C PHE A 8 -24.23 -14.46 18.00
N PRO A 9 -24.37 -14.65 19.32
CA PRO A 9 -23.36 -14.24 20.29
C PRO A 9 -22.05 -15.02 20.19
N HIS A 10 -22.08 -16.29 19.81
CA HIS A 10 -20.88 -17.11 19.63
C HIS A 10 -20.04 -16.63 18.44
N ARG A 11 -20.69 -16.16 17.37
CA ARG A 11 -19.98 -15.61 16.20
C ARG A 11 -19.25 -14.29 16.52
N LEU A 12 -19.81 -13.44 17.39
CA LEU A 12 -19.19 -12.21 17.85
C LEU A 12 -17.99 -12.47 18.76
N ALA A 13 -18.09 -13.46 19.64
CA ALA A 13 -16.97 -13.84 20.51
C ALA A 13 -15.79 -14.43 19.73
N VAL A 14 -16.07 -15.29 18.74
CA VAL A 14 -15.03 -15.85 17.85
C VAL A 14 -14.38 -14.78 16.98
N ALA A 15 -15.12 -13.76 16.55
CA ALA A 15 -14.59 -12.68 15.74
C ALA A 15 -13.58 -11.80 16.49
N ARG A 16 -13.62 -11.77 17.82
CA ARG A 16 -12.70 -11.00 18.69
C ARG A 16 -11.44 -11.76 19.12
N LEU A 17 -11.34 -13.04 18.79
CA LEU A 17 -10.12 -13.80 19.09
C LEU A 17 -8.91 -13.19 18.39
N PRO A 18 -7.71 -13.26 19.01
CA PRO A 18 -6.48 -12.74 18.40
C PRO A 18 -6.23 -13.39 17.04
N ARG A 19 -6.40 -12.63 15.98
CA ARG A 19 -6.17 -13.07 14.60
C ARG A 19 -5.74 -11.89 13.74
N PRO A 20 -4.92 -12.13 12.72
CA PRO A 20 -4.62 -11.08 11.77
C PRO A 20 -5.87 -10.78 10.92
N LEU A 21 -6.23 -9.51 10.80
CA LEU A 21 -7.33 -9.04 9.95
C LEU A 21 -7.07 -9.40 8.48
N HIS A 22 -8.14 -9.51 7.69
CA HIS A 22 -8.05 -9.74 6.25
C HIS A 22 -7.30 -8.58 5.56
N PRO A 23 -6.25 -8.85 4.75
CA PRO A 23 -5.40 -7.78 4.20
C PRO A 23 -6.15 -6.74 3.39
N VAL A 24 -7.19 -7.16 2.64
CA VAL A 24 -8.01 -6.26 1.81
C VAL A 24 -8.75 -5.22 2.65
N ALA A 25 -9.16 -5.54 3.90
CA ALA A 25 -9.83 -4.57 4.76
C ALA A 25 -8.91 -3.39 5.10
N TRP A 26 -7.62 -3.65 5.36
CA TRP A 26 -6.64 -2.59 5.59
C TRP A 26 -6.37 -1.76 4.33
N TRP A 27 -6.31 -2.40 3.17
CA TRP A 27 -6.15 -1.69 1.91
C TRP A 27 -7.37 -0.82 1.59
N LEU A 28 -8.59 -1.33 1.78
CA LEU A 28 -9.81 -0.53 1.56
C LEU A 28 -9.86 0.67 2.51
N TRP A 29 -9.55 0.47 3.79
CA TRP A 29 -9.49 1.55 4.76
C TRP A 29 -8.45 2.62 4.37
N ALA A 30 -7.24 2.22 4.01
CA ALA A 30 -6.18 3.14 3.66
C ALA A 30 -6.43 3.87 2.33
N LEU A 31 -6.96 3.18 1.30
CA LEU A 31 -7.34 3.80 0.03
C LEU A 31 -8.50 4.78 0.20
N ALA A 32 -9.45 4.45 1.06
CA ALA A 32 -10.54 5.36 1.39
C ALA A 32 -10.01 6.64 2.08
N LEU A 33 -9.07 6.52 3.04
CA LEU A 33 -8.41 7.69 3.63
C LEU A 33 -7.56 8.45 2.61
N ALA A 34 -6.89 7.78 1.68
CA ALA A 34 -6.18 8.43 0.58
C ALA A 34 -7.14 9.21 -0.31
N THR A 35 -8.31 8.64 -0.63
CA THR A 35 -9.38 9.36 -1.35
C THR A 35 -9.83 10.59 -0.58
N ALA A 36 -10.06 10.48 0.72
CA ALA A 36 -10.41 11.60 1.58
C ALA A 36 -9.33 12.70 1.57
N ALA A 37 -8.06 12.32 1.74
CA ALA A 37 -6.92 13.25 1.68
C ALA A 37 -6.79 13.94 0.32
N SER A 38 -7.13 13.25 -0.77
CA SER A 38 -7.11 13.83 -2.12
C SER A 38 -8.20 14.90 -2.35
N ARG A 39 -9.26 14.92 -1.53
CA ARG A 39 -10.40 15.84 -1.65
C ARG A 39 -10.27 17.11 -0.83
N THR A 40 -9.25 17.23 0.00
CA THR A 40 -9.04 18.39 0.86
C THR A 40 -7.67 19.02 0.66
N SER A 41 -7.63 20.35 0.71
CA SER A 41 -6.43 21.18 0.85
C SER A 41 -6.33 21.83 2.23
N ASN A 42 -7.26 21.52 3.16
CA ASN A 42 -7.22 22.04 4.52
C ASN A 42 -6.11 21.36 5.35
N PRO A 43 -5.08 22.10 5.80
CA PRO A 43 -3.96 21.51 6.54
C PRO A 43 -4.39 20.84 7.84
N LEU A 44 -5.43 21.37 8.52
CA LEU A 44 -5.92 20.78 9.77
C LEU A 44 -6.56 19.40 9.55
N LEU A 45 -7.34 19.23 8.48
CA LEU A 45 -7.92 17.94 8.12
C LEU A 45 -6.84 16.94 7.68
N LEU A 46 -5.83 17.40 6.91
CA LEU A 46 -4.70 16.55 6.52
C LEU A 46 -3.88 16.09 7.73
N LEU A 47 -3.60 16.98 8.68
CA LEU A 47 -2.94 16.63 9.95
C LEU A 47 -3.77 15.66 10.77
N LEU A 48 -5.10 15.83 10.80
CA LEU A 48 -6.00 14.90 11.50
C LEU A 48 -5.97 13.50 10.86
N ILE A 49 -5.99 13.41 9.53
CA ILE A 49 -5.82 12.12 8.81
C ILE A 49 -4.47 11.51 9.17
N PHE A 50 -3.40 12.30 9.19
CA PHE A 50 -2.05 11.86 9.55
C PHE A 50 -2.00 11.32 10.98
N ALA A 51 -2.65 12.00 11.92
CA ALA A 51 -2.76 11.57 13.31
C ALA A 51 -3.53 10.24 13.44
N VAL A 52 -4.64 10.08 12.72
CA VAL A 52 -5.43 8.85 12.68
C VAL A 52 -4.61 7.69 12.09
N LEU A 53 -3.90 7.92 10.99
CA LEU A 53 -2.99 6.92 10.40
C LEU A 53 -1.92 6.46 11.41
N GLY A 54 -1.24 7.42 12.04
CA GLY A 54 -0.21 7.16 13.05
C GLY A 54 -0.78 6.40 14.25
N PHE A 55 -1.94 6.79 14.74
CA PHE A 55 -2.63 6.13 15.86
C PHE A 55 -2.98 4.68 15.52
N VAL A 56 -3.67 4.43 14.40
CA VAL A 56 -4.10 3.08 14.02
C VAL A 56 -2.88 2.17 13.78
N VAL A 57 -1.84 2.68 13.11
CA VAL A 57 -0.62 1.91 12.87
C VAL A 57 0.10 1.59 14.18
N THR A 58 0.25 2.54 15.10
CA THR A 58 0.94 2.29 16.36
C THR A 58 0.22 1.28 17.25
N VAL A 59 -1.11 1.31 17.27
CA VAL A 59 -1.94 0.41 18.08
C VAL A 59 -2.03 -1.00 17.46
N ARG A 60 -2.04 -1.12 16.13
CA ARG A 60 -2.36 -2.39 15.43
C ARG A 60 -1.20 -3.00 14.65
N ARG A 61 -0.04 -2.35 14.56
CA ARG A 61 1.15 -2.96 13.92
C ARG A 61 1.57 -4.24 14.65
N THR A 62 2.06 -5.18 13.87
CA THR A 62 2.71 -6.39 14.39
C THR A 62 4.21 -6.13 14.62
N ASP A 63 4.91 -7.01 15.36
CA ASP A 63 6.38 -6.93 15.51
C ASP A 63 7.14 -7.44 14.27
N ALA A 64 6.44 -7.68 13.17
CA ALA A 64 7.02 -8.17 11.93
C ALA A 64 7.95 -7.12 11.26
N PRO A 65 8.98 -7.56 10.50
CA PRO A 65 9.93 -6.64 9.86
C PRO A 65 9.28 -5.60 8.95
N TRP A 66 8.22 -5.99 8.21
CA TRP A 66 7.49 -5.07 7.32
C TRP A 66 6.67 -4.01 8.07
N ALA A 67 6.23 -4.29 9.30
CA ALA A 67 5.49 -3.34 10.11
C ALA A 67 6.34 -2.13 10.53
N ARG A 68 7.67 -2.29 10.55
CA ARG A 68 8.63 -1.20 10.81
C ARG A 68 8.79 -0.27 9.61
N ALA A 69 8.33 -0.68 8.43
CA ALA A 69 8.45 0.10 7.20
C ALA A 69 7.70 1.44 7.29
N PHE A 70 6.65 1.57 8.11
CA PHE A 70 5.90 2.81 8.28
C PHE A 70 6.81 3.99 8.68
N ARG A 71 7.87 3.76 9.47
CA ARG A 71 8.85 4.79 9.82
C ARG A 71 9.54 5.38 8.58
N TYR A 72 9.87 4.55 7.59
CA TYR A 72 10.48 5.01 6.35
C TYR A 72 9.52 5.87 5.53
N TYR A 73 8.21 5.55 5.55
CA TYR A 73 7.19 6.38 4.91
C TYR A 73 7.06 7.74 5.60
N LEU A 74 7.22 7.83 6.93
CA LEU A 74 7.25 9.10 7.65
C LEU A 74 8.48 9.96 7.27
N TYR A 75 9.67 9.35 7.16
CA TYR A 75 10.85 10.06 6.67
C TYR A 75 10.66 10.54 5.24
N LEU A 76 10.12 9.70 4.38
CA LEU A 76 9.87 10.06 2.98
C LEU A 76 8.80 11.16 2.87
N ALA A 77 7.78 11.14 3.72
CA ALA A 77 6.78 12.20 3.84
C ALA A 77 7.42 13.54 4.20
N LEU A 78 8.31 13.56 5.18
CA LEU A 78 9.06 14.77 5.56
C LEU A 78 9.93 15.28 4.41
N ILE A 79 10.63 14.38 3.73
CA ILE A 79 11.45 14.72 2.56
C ILE A 79 10.59 15.33 1.44
N ILE A 80 9.40 14.78 1.16
CA ILE A 80 8.49 15.31 0.14
C ILE A 80 8.06 16.73 0.48
N ILE A 81 7.67 16.99 1.73
CA ILE A 81 7.29 18.32 2.18
C ILE A 81 8.48 19.29 2.01
N ALA A 82 9.67 18.87 2.47
CA ALA A 82 10.86 19.69 2.35
C ALA A 82 11.22 20.01 0.89
N ILE A 83 11.19 19.01 0.01
CA ILE A 83 11.44 19.18 -1.42
C ILE A 83 10.45 20.16 -2.03
N ARG A 84 9.14 20.01 -1.75
CA ARG A 84 8.09 20.90 -2.27
C ARG A 84 8.32 22.35 -1.86
N VAL A 85 8.61 22.57 -0.59
CA VAL A 85 8.90 23.92 -0.06
C VAL A 85 10.17 24.50 -0.68
N VAL A 86 11.26 23.73 -0.73
CA VAL A 86 12.53 24.16 -1.32
C VAL A 86 12.37 24.49 -2.81
N PHE A 87 11.71 23.61 -3.57
CA PHE A 87 11.47 23.89 -5.00
C PHE A 87 10.64 25.15 -5.21
N ARG A 88 9.57 25.35 -4.40
CA ARG A 88 8.75 26.56 -4.50
C ARG A 88 9.54 27.81 -4.11
N THR A 89 10.45 27.71 -3.16
CA THR A 89 11.30 28.83 -2.73
C THR A 89 12.35 29.18 -3.78
N VAL A 90 12.95 28.18 -4.42
CA VAL A 90 14.02 28.38 -5.43
C VAL A 90 13.46 28.82 -6.77
N PHE A 91 12.33 28.23 -7.20
CA PHE A 91 11.65 28.53 -8.46
C PHE A 91 10.46 29.45 -8.20
N ALA A 92 10.71 30.63 -7.68
CA ALA A 92 9.70 31.62 -7.42
C ALA A 92 9.05 32.07 -8.74
N SER A 93 7.80 31.69 -8.96
CA SER A 93 7.03 32.05 -10.14
C SER A 93 5.71 32.70 -9.74
N GLY A 94 5.48 33.90 -10.29
CA GLY A 94 4.22 34.62 -10.19
C GLY A 94 3.97 35.25 -8.82
N MET A 95 3.84 36.54 -8.77
CA MET A 95 3.34 37.30 -7.62
C MET A 95 2.01 37.92 -7.97
N THR A 96 1.10 37.86 -7.02
CA THR A 96 -0.06 38.76 -7.01
C THR A 96 0.28 40.02 -6.22
N PRO A 97 -0.33 41.17 -6.53
CA PRO A 97 -0.05 42.43 -5.83
C PRO A 97 -0.29 42.38 -4.31
N GLU A 98 -1.06 41.40 -3.84
CA GLU A 98 -1.48 41.24 -2.45
C GLU A 98 -0.60 40.26 -1.66
N ASP A 99 0.46 39.70 -2.27
CA ASP A 99 1.31 38.67 -1.64
C ASP A 99 2.25 39.28 -0.59
N HIS A 100 2.35 38.65 0.59
CA HIS A 100 3.29 39.02 1.64
C HIS A 100 4.69 38.44 1.34
N ILE A 101 5.64 39.34 1.02
CA ILE A 101 7.03 38.96 0.74
C ILE A 101 7.76 38.63 2.05
N LEU A 102 8.22 37.37 2.19
CA LEU A 102 9.07 36.95 3.30
C LEU A 102 10.53 37.42 3.13
N PHE A 103 11.10 37.14 1.97
CA PHE A 103 12.46 37.56 1.59
C PHE A 103 12.63 37.50 0.07
N ARG A 104 13.70 38.16 -0.42
CA ARG A 104 14.03 38.17 -1.86
C ARG A 104 15.30 37.38 -2.08
N LEU A 105 15.25 36.35 -2.92
CA LEU A 105 16.42 35.68 -3.43
C LEU A 105 17.02 36.47 -4.60
N PRO A 106 18.36 36.50 -4.76
CA PRO A 106 18.98 37.15 -5.91
C PRO A 106 18.50 36.47 -7.19
N HIS A 107 18.11 37.30 -8.17
CA HIS A 107 17.76 36.84 -9.52
C HIS A 107 19.00 36.33 -10.22
N LEU A 108 18.97 35.06 -10.65
CA LEU A 108 19.95 34.52 -11.56
C LEU A 108 19.47 34.81 -12.99
N PRO A 109 20.25 35.51 -13.84
CA PRO A 109 19.88 35.74 -15.23
C PRO A 109 19.81 34.41 -15.96
N THR A 110 18.59 34.00 -16.33
CA THR A 110 18.38 32.78 -17.12
C THR A 110 18.46 33.14 -18.62
N PRO A 111 19.15 32.33 -19.45
CA PRO A 111 19.20 32.55 -20.91
C PRO A 111 17.78 32.47 -21.52
N ASP A 112 17.54 33.24 -22.61
CA ASP A 112 16.21 33.39 -23.26
C ASP A 112 15.61 32.09 -23.75
N TRP A 113 16.40 31.02 -23.95
CA TRP A 113 15.91 29.67 -24.32
C TRP A 113 15.32 28.87 -23.14
N TYR A 114 15.46 29.36 -21.91
CA TYR A 114 14.99 28.70 -20.68
C TYR A 114 13.54 29.12 -20.37
N ALA A 115 12.69 29.11 -21.37
CA ALA A 115 11.28 29.48 -21.43
C ALA A 115 10.57 29.58 -20.07
N GLY A 116 10.62 30.75 -19.43
CA GLY A 116 9.75 31.10 -18.31
C GLY A 116 10.12 30.57 -16.93
N ILE A 117 11.19 29.81 -16.77
CA ILE A 117 11.66 29.35 -15.44
C ILE A 117 12.55 30.44 -14.84
N GLN A 118 12.04 31.14 -13.85
CA GLN A 118 12.82 32.14 -13.08
C GLN A 118 13.42 31.45 -11.86
N ILE A 119 14.75 31.53 -11.74
CA ILE A 119 15.49 31.05 -10.57
C ILE A 119 15.77 32.23 -9.66
N GLY A 120 15.27 32.16 -8.42
CA GLY A 120 15.32 33.27 -7.49
C GLY A 120 14.16 34.25 -7.68
N GLY A 121 14.13 35.28 -6.88
CA GLY A 121 13.07 36.30 -6.88
C GLY A 121 12.42 36.43 -5.51
N PRO A 122 11.33 37.20 -5.43
CA PRO A 122 10.62 37.37 -4.16
C PRO A 122 9.87 36.08 -3.79
N VAL A 123 10.04 35.67 -2.54
CA VAL A 123 9.37 34.51 -1.94
C VAL A 123 8.18 35.01 -1.11
N SER A 124 6.96 34.63 -1.52
CA SER A 124 5.76 34.98 -0.78
C SER A 124 5.38 33.93 0.27
N LEU A 125 4.76 34.37 1.37
CA LEU A 125 4.26 33.51 2.44
C LEU A 125 3.18 32.56 1.89
N GLU A 126 2.26 33.08 1.10
CA GLU A 126 1.15 32.36 0.52
C GLU A 126 1.64 31.21 -0.38
N ALA A 127 2.61 31.49 -1.25
CA ALA A 127 3.20 30.48 -2.12
C ALA A 127 3.94 29.39 -1.34
N THR A 128 4.63 29.77 -0.27
CA THR A 128 5.35 28.81 0.59
C THR A 128 4.38 27.92 1.36
N LEU A 129 3.31 28.51 1.92
CA LEU A 129 2.24 27.77 2.59
C LEU A 129 1.51 26.83 1.63
N SER A 130 1.20 27.31 0.41
CA SER A 130 0.59 26.49 -0.63
C SER A 130 1.46 25.25 -0.94
N ALA A 131 2.75 25.45 -1.14
CA ALA A 131 3.68 24.36 -1.37
C ALA A 131 3.78 23.38 -0.17
N ALA A 132 3.72 23.90 1.05
CA ALA A 132 3.73 23.08 2.25
C ALA A 132 2.43 22.25 2.38
N VAL A 133 1.27 22.83 2.08
CA VAL A 133 -0.03 22.12 2.09
C VAL A 133 -0.07 21.06 1.00
N ASP A 134 0.39 21.37 -0.22
CA ASP A 134 0.50 20.40 -1.31
C ASP A 134 1.48 19.26 -0.95
N GLY A 135 2.61 19.60 -0.33
CA GLY A 135 3.57 18.63 0.21
C GLY A 135 2.96 17.75 1.28
N LEU A 136 2.20 18.33 2.22
CA LEU A 136 1.49 17.61 3.26
C LEU A 136 0.43 16.67 2.70
N ARG A 137 -0.30 17.10 1.66
CA ARG A 137 -1.28 16.27 0.95
C ARG A 137 -0.60 15.04 0.32
N LEU A 138 0.48 15.22 -0.43
CA LEU A 138 1.24 14.13 -1.02
C LEU A 138 1.84 13.21 0.06
N ALA A 139 2.39 13.78 1.12
CA ALA A 139 2.90 13.05 2.27
C ALA A 139 1.80 12.18 2.93
N CYS A 140 0.60 12.74 3.08
CA CYS A 140 -0.56 12.01 3.61
C CYS A 140 -0.95 10.83 2.72
N LEU A 141 -1.04 11.04 1.39
CA LEU A 141 -1.32 9.97 0.43
C LEU A 141 -0.28 8.84 0.52
N LEU A 142 1.00 9.19 0.59
CA LEU A 142 2.08 8.23 0.75
C LEU A 142 1.98 7.46 2.08
N CYS A 143 1.65 8.15 3.17
CA CYS A 143 1.47 7.51 4.47
C CYS A 143 0.25 6.61 4.54
N CYS A 144 -0.82 6.86 3.76
CA CYS A 144 -1.92 5.92 3.60
C CYS A 144 -1.44 4.59 3.02
N ILE A 145 -0.63 4.63 1.95
CA ILE A 145 -0.01 3.42 1.36
C ILE A 145 0.93 2.76 2.37
N GLY A 146 1.72 3.56 3.09
CA GLY A 146 2.61 3.08 4.14
C GLY A 146 1.87 2.37 5.28
N ALA A 147 0.72 2.88 5.69
CA ALA A 147 -0.15 2.26 6.68
C ALA A 147 -0.71 0.93 6.19
N ALA A 148 -1.22 0.86 4.95
CA ALA A 148 -1.67 -0.38 4.35
C ALA A 148 -0.56 -1.44 4.33
N ASN A 149 0.63 -1.08 3.85
CA ASN A 149 1.79 -1.98 3.80
C ASN A 149 2.27 -2.45 5.18
N SER A 150 2.15 -1.59 6.19
CA SER A 150 2.56 -1.91 7.57
C SER A 150 1.57 -2.83 8.28
N LEU A 151 0.27 -2.63 8.05
CA LEU A 151 -0.81 -3.37 8.70
C LEU A 151 -1.16 -4.67 7.96
N ALA A 152 -1.13 -4.67 6.64
CA ALA A 152 -1.40 -5.83 5.80
C ALA A 152 -0.16 -6.70 5.63
N ASN A 153 -0.30 -8.01 5.91
CA ASN A 153 0.78 -8.95 5.61
C ASN A 153 0.86 -9.21 4.10
N PRO A 154 1.97 -8.86 3.42
CA PRO A 154 2.08 -8.97 1.97
C PRO A 154 1.92 -10.41 1.46
N LYS A 155 2.41 -11.42 2.20
CA LYS A 155 2.25 -12.83 1.84
C LYS A 155 0.78 -13.29 1.91
N ARG A 156 0.00 -12.73 2.84
CA ARG A 156 -1.44 -13.03 2.92
C ARG A 156 -2.23 -12.29 1.85
N ALA A 157 -1.83 -11.08 1.50
CA ALA A 157 -2.45 -10.32 0.42
C ALA A 157 -2.39 -11.06 -0.93
N LEU A 158 -1.28 -11.73 -1.23
CA LEU A 158 -1.12 -12.56 -2.43
C LEU A 158 -2.04 -13.78 -2.45
N ARG A 159 -2.44 -14.31 -1.29
CA ARG A 159 -3.39 -15.44 -1.22
C ARG A 159 -4.82 -15.05 -1.59
N VAL A 160 -5.15 -13.78 -1.50
CA VAL A 160 -6.49 -13.25 -1.78
C VAL A 160 -6.66 -12.91 -3.27
N LEU A 161 -5.59 -12.96 -4.06
CA LEU A 161 -5.66 -12.71 -5.49
C LEU A 161 -6.72 -13.60 -6.16
N PRO A 162 -7.51 -13.05 -7.09
CA PRO A 162 -8.46 -13.81 -7.88
C PRO A 162 -7.81 -15.02 -8.53
N GLY A 163 -8.54 -16.14 -8.65
CA GLY A 163 -8.02 -17.36 -9.26
C GLY A 163 -7.44 -17.18 -10.66
N ALA A 164 -7.95 -16.20 -11.43
CA ALA A 164 -7.39 -15.83 -12.73
C ALA A 164 -5.94 -15.33 -12.67
N LEU A 165 -5.50 -14.77 -11.53
CA LEU A 165 -4.13 -14.29 -11.29
C LEU A 165 -3.32 -15.26 -10.43
N TYR A 166 -3.75 -16.51 -10.30
CA TYR A 166 -3.11 -17.52 -9.45
C TYR A 166 -1.64 -17.74 -9.80
N GLU A 167 -1.31 -17.88 -11.08
CA GLU A 167 0.06 -18.10 -11.54
C GLU A 167 0.97 -16.93 -11.17
N LEU A 168 0.49 -15.70 -11.35
CA LEU A 168 1.20 -14.49 -10.89
C LEU A 168 1.37 -14.49 -9.37
N GLY A 169 0.33 -14.85 -8.63
CA GLY A 169 0.38 -14.95 -7.18
C GLY A 169 1.41 -15.97 -6.69
N VAL A 170 1.50 -17.12 -7.35
CA VAL A 170 2.52 -18.15 -7.09
C VAL A 170 3.92 -17.60 -7.41
N ALA A 171 4.12 -17.03 -8.60
CA ALA A 171 5.40 -16.47 -9.02
C ALA A 171 5.92 -15.40 -8.04
N VAL A 172 5.05 -14.47 -7.62
CA VAL A 172 5.40 -13.42 -6.64
C VAL A 172 5.67 -14.03 -5.26
N THR A 173 4.89 -15.02 -4.82
CA THR A 173 5.10 -15.69 -3.52
C THR A 173 6.44 -16.42 -3.50
N VAL A 174 6.79 -17.12 -4.58
CA VAL A 174 8.08 -17.77 -4.75
C VAL A 174 9.21 -16.74 -4.72
N SER A 175 9.08 -15.65 -5.49
CA SER A 175 10.08 -14.57 -5.52
C SER A 175 10.31 -13.95 -4.16
N LEU A 176 9.24 -13.65 -3.39
CA LEU A 176 9.33 -13.12 -2.02
C LEU A 176 9.97 -14.10 -1.03
N SER A 177 9.89 -15.40 -1.29
CA SER A 177 10.53 -16.43 -0.44
C SER A 177 11.99 -16.66 -0.81
N VAL A 178 12.33 -16.50 -2.10
CA VAL A 178 13.68 -16.69 -2.64
C VAL A 178 14.57 -15.47 -2.39
N ALA A 179 14.02 -14.24 -2.43
CA ALA A 179 14.79 -13.03 -2.27
C ALA A 179 15.67 -12.97 -1.00
N PRO A 180 15.19 -13.31 0.22
CA PRO A 180 16.04 -13.40 1.41
C PRO A 180 17.16 -14.43 1.27
N GLN A 181 16.86 -15.57 0.63
CA GLN A 181 17.83 -16.65 0.42
C GLN A 181 18.94 -16.23 -0.54
N LEU A 182 18.64 -15.42 -1.56
CA LEU A 182 19.64 -14.82 -2.43
C LEU A 182 20.58 -13.88 -1.66
N VAL A 183 20.01 -13.02 -0.79
CA VAL A 183 20.81 -12.13 0.07
C VAL A 183 21.75 -12.95 0.97
N GLU A 184 21.27 -14.04 1.57
CA GLU A 184 22.10 -14.94 2.38
C GLU A 184 23.19 -15.62 1.54
N SER A 185 22.89 -16.04 0.31
CA SER A 185 23.86 -16.63 -0.63
C SER A 185 24.95 -15.62 -0.99
N VAL A 186 24.59 -14.38 -1.33
CA VAL A 186 25.55 -13.29 -1.57
C VAL A 186 26.45 -13.08 -0.36
N GLN A 187 25.89 -12.98 0.83
CA GLN A 187 26.65 -12.79 2.07
C GLN A 187 27.60 -13.95 2.36
N ARG A 188 27.16 -15.19 2.11
CA ARG A 188 27.95 -16.41 2.28
C ARG A 188 29.15 -16.41 1.33
N VAL A 189 28.90 -16.16 0.04
CA VAL A 189 29.96 -16.10 -0.97
C VAL A 189 30.95 -14.95 -0.69
N ALA A 190 30.43 -13.77 -0.31
CA ALA A 190 31.26 -12.61 0.03
C ALA A 190 32.15 -12.92 1.26
N ARG A 191 31.62 -13.57 2.30
CA ARG A 191 32.41 -13.99 3.48
C ARG A 191 33.47 -15.01 3.10
N ALA A 192 33.12 -16.06 2.34
CA ALA A 192 34.07 -17.07 1.90
C ALA A 192 35.23 -16.47 1.07
N ARG A 193 34.93 -15.48 0.24
CA ARG A 193 35.97 -14.78 -0.53
C ARG A 193 36.90 -13.91 0.32
N ARG A 194 36.37 -13.24 1.34
CA ARG A 194 37.19 -12.48 2.30
C ARG A 194 38.21 -13.41 3.00
N LEU A 195 37.78 -14.61 3.38
CA LEU A 195 38.66 -15.59 4.02
C LEU A 195 39.76 -16.13 3.08
N ARG A 196 39.53 -16.11 1.74
CA ARG A 196 40.50 -16.53 0.72
C ARG A 196 41.36 -15.39 0.19
N ALA A 197 41.46 -14.26 0.91
CA ALA A 197 42.21 -13.07 0.50
C ALA A 197 41.82 -12.53 -0.91
N GLY A 198 40.61 -12.81 -1.37
CA GLY A 198 40.13 -12.35 -2.67
C GLY A 198 39.89 -10.83 -2.71
N ARG A 199 40.03 -10.23 -3.87
CA ARG A 199 39.70 -8.81 -4.08
C ARG A 199 38.26 -8.54 -3.69
N THR A 200 38.04 -7.62 -2.74
CA THR A 200 36.71 -7.25 -2.21
C THR A 200 36.12 -5.98 -2.81
N LYS A 201 36.89 -5.26 -3.64
CA LYS A 201 36.50 -3.99 -4.23
C LYS A 201 36.64 -4.01 -5.76
N GLY A 202 35.79 -3.26 -6.47
CA GLY A 202 35.82 -3.10 -7.92
C GLY A 202 34.88 -4.06 -8.67
N PHE A 203 34.72 -3.82 -9.97
CA PHE A 203 33.79 -4.54 -10.85
C PHE A 203 34.11 -6.05 -10.97
N GLY A 204 35.40 -6.41 -10.93
CA GLY A 204 35.83 -7.80 -10.93
C GLY A 204 35.42 -8.57 -9.67
N ALA A 205 35.37 -7.90 -8.51
CA ALA A 205 34.89 -8.50 -7.26
C ALA A 205 33.37 -8.77 -7.33
N LEU A 206 32.61 -7.85 -7.91
CA LEU A 206 31.16 -8.01 -8.09
C LEU A 206 30.85 -9.21 -9.01
N ARG A 207 31.48 -9.29 -10.18
CA ARG A 207 31.33 -10.41 -11.12
C ARG A 207 31.66 -11.75 -10.48
N ALA A 208 32.70 -11.81 -9.68
CA ALA A 208 33.17 -13.01 -9.05
C ALA A 208 32.31 -13.46 -7.85
N ILE A 209 31.49 -12.57 -7.26
CA ILE A 209 30.44 -12.93 -6.28
C ILE A 209 29.16 -13.33 -7.03
N MET A 210 28.82 -12.62 -8.10
CA MET A 210 27.56 -12.84 -8.82
C MET A 210 27.50 -14.21 -9.52
N MET A 211 28.63 -14.66 -10.13
CA MET A 211 28.64 -15.93 -10.86
C MET A 211 28.26 -17.15 -9.98
N PRO A 212 28.89 -17.39 -8.81
CA PRO A 212 28.49 -18.48 -7.93
C PRO A 212 27.07 -18.32 -7.38
N VAL A 213 26.63 -17.10 -7.10
CA VAL A 213 25.28 -16.83 -6.62
C VAL A 213 24.24 -17.13 -7.69
N LEU A 214 24.51 -16.78 -8.97
CA LEU A 214 23.63 -17.11 -10.08
C LEU A 214 23.54 -18.62 -10.31
N HIS A 215 24.65 -19.36 -10.22
CA HIS A 215 24.65 -20.83 -10.32
C HIS A 215 23.79 -21.45 -9.21
N ASP A 216 24.00 -21.05 -7.94
CA ASP A 216 23.20 -21.52 -6.81
C ASP A 216 21.72 -21.20 -6.99
N ALA A 217 21.40 -20.01 -7.53
CA ALA A 217 20.03 -19.60 -7.82
C ALA A 217 19.39 -20.42 -8.94
N LEU A 218 20.13 -20.69 -10.04
CA LEU A 218 19.66 -21.55 -11.14
C LEU A 218 19.40 -22.98 -10.69
N ASP A 219 20.35 -23.60 -10.00
CA ASP A 219 20.19 -24.95 -9.47
C ASP A 219 18.98 -25.07 -8.54
N ARG A 220 18.79 -24.07 -7.71
CA ARG A 220 17.64 -24.01 -6.79
C ARG A 220 16.33 -23.83 -7.52
N SER A 221 16.31 -22.99 -8.58
CA SER A 221 15.11 -22.77 -9.41
C SER A 221 14.71 -24.03 -10.16
N LEU A 222 15.69 -24.78 -10.70
CA LEU A 222 15.43 -26.05 -11.36
C LEU A 222 14.88 -27.11 -10.42
N ARG A 223 15.45 -27.23 -9.21
CA ARG A 223 14.93 -28.17 -8.19
C ARG A 223 13.51 -27.78 -7.76
N LEU A 224 13.24 -26.48 -7.60
CA LEU A 224 11.91 -26.00 -7.25
C LEU A 224 10.92 -26.28 -8.38
N ALA A 225 11.30 -26.03 -9.64
CA ALA A 225 10.46 -26.30 -10.82
C ALA A 225 10.13 -27.80 -10.91
N ALA A 226 11.11 -28.68 -10.74
CA ALA A 226 10.91 -30.12 -10.73
C ALA A 226 9.97 -30.57 -9.59
N ALA A 227 10.13 -29.99 -8.39
CA ALA A 227 9.25 -30.29 -7.26
C ALA A 227 7.82 -29.75 -7.45
N MET A 228 7.64 -28.65 -8.15
CA MET A 228 6.33 -28.10 -8.50
C MET A 228 5.65 -28.93 -9.58
N ASP A 229 6.39 -29.35 -10.61
CA ASP A 229 5.87 -30.21 -11.68
C ASP A 229 5.43 -31.57 -11.12
N ALA A 230 6.21 -32.19 -10.25
CA ALA A 230 5.84 -33.44 -9.58
C ALA A 230 4.54 -33.31 -8.73
N ARG A 231 4.20 -32.12 -8.28
CA ARG A 231 2.95 -31.80 -7.57
C ARG A 231 1.80 -31.38 -8.47
N GLY A 232 2.01 -31.35 -9.78
CA GLY A 232 1.01 -30.96 -10.76
C GLY A 232 0.75 -29.46 -10.87
N TYR A 233 1.67 -28.61 -10.39
CA TYR A 233 1.58 -27.17 -10.61
C TYR A 233 1.75 -26.87 -12.11
N GLY A 234 0.98 -25.87 -12.61
CA GLY A 234 1.05 -25.47 -14.02
C GLY A 234 0.16 -26.28 -14.97
N ARG A 235 -0.52 -27.33 -14.47
CA ARG A 235 -1.51 -28.04 -15.28
C ARG A 235 -2.71 -27.12 -15.52
N VAL A 236 -2.87 -26.71 -16.76
CA VAL A 236 -4.00 -25.88 -17.22
C VAL A 236 -5.26 -26.74 -17.16
N GLY A 237 -6.27 -26.33 -16.39
CA GLY A 237 -7.56 -26.98 -16.43
C GLY A 237 -8.15 -26.97 -17.85
N THR A 238 -9.02 -27.93 -18.17
CA THR A 238 -9.69 -28.10 -19.47
C THR A 238 -10.69 -26.98 -19.76
N ALA A 239 -10.18 -25.77 -19.98
CA ALA A 239 -11.01 -24.63 -20.34
C ALA A 239 -11.35 -24.70 -21.83
N THR A 240 -12.64 -24.70 -22.18
CA THR A 240 -13.09 -24.67 -23.57
C THR A 240 -12.61 -23.39 -24.26
N PRO A 241 -12.24 -23.48 -25.58
CA PRO A 241 -11.79 -22.31 -26.34
C PRO A 241 -12.78 -21.11 -26.28
N ALA A 242 -14.08 -21.41 -26.32
CA ALA A 242 -15.15 -20.44 -26.26
C ALA A 242 -15.12 -19.66 -24.93
N SER A 243 -14.88 -20.34 -23.82
CA SER A 243 -14.84 -19.71 -22.51
C SER A 243 -13.58 -18.85 -22.32
N ARG A 244 -12.43 -19.22 -22.92
CA ARG A 244 -11.21 -18.38 -22.93
C ARG A 244 -11.43 -17.10 -23.73
N ARG A 245 -12.08 -17.20 -24.91
CA ARG A 245 -12.44 -16.04 -25.72
C ARG A 245 -13.37 -15.09 -24.96
N LEU A 246 -14.42 -15.62 -24.31
CA LEU A 246 -15.36 -14.80 -23.53
C LEU A 246 -14.64 -14.02 -22.42
N THR A 247 -13.75 -14.67 -21.66
CA THR A 247 -12.96 -13.97 -20.62
C THR A 247 -12.06 -12.89 -21.22
N GLY A 248 -11.40 -13.19 -22.36
CA GLY A 248 -10.57 -12.22 -23.06
C GLY A 248 -11.38 -11.02 -23.55
N VAL A 249 -12.54 -11.24 -24.17
CA VAL A 249 -13.44 -10.17 -24.64
C VAL A 249 -13.91 -9.32 -23.46
N LEU A 250 -14.37 -9.92 -22.35
CA LEU A 250 -14.81 -9.18 -21.17
C LEU A 250 -13.68 -8.33 -20.56
N MET A 251 -12.45 -8.84 -20.55
CA MET A 251 -11.30 -8.08 -20.07
C MET A 251 -10.94 -6.91 -20.98
N LEU A 252 -10.90 -7.16 -22.31
CA LEU A 252 -10.57 -6.12 -23.27
C LEU A 252 -11.63 -5.01 -23.32
N THR A 253 -12.91 -5.41 -23.38
CA THR A 253 -14.02 -4.43 -23.34
C THR A 253 -14.09 -3.70 -22.01
N GLY A 254 -13.81 -4.38 -20.90
CA GLY A 254 -13.72 -3.75 -19.59
C GLY A 254 -12.59 -2.72 -19.50
N MET A 255 -11.39 -3.05 -20.01
CA MET A 255 -10.27 -2.10 -20.09
C MET A 255 -10.58 -0.92 -21.01
N ALA A 256 -11.16 -1.18 -22.18
CA ALA A 256 -11.58 -0.10 -23.07
C ALA A 256 -12.63 0.81 -22.39
N GLY A 257 -13.60 0.23 -21.68
CA GLY A 257 -14.58 0.99 -20.91
C GLY A 257 -13.94 1.84 -19.80
N LEU A 258 -12.92 1.32 -19.10
CA LEU A 258 -12.15 2.09 -18.11
C LEU A 258 -11.40 3.27 -18.75
N CYS A 259 -10.75 3.05 -19.90
CA CYS A 259 -10.03 4.11 -20.61
C CYS A 259 -10.99 5.20 -21.11
N VAL A 260 -12.10 4.81 -21.73
CA VAL A 260 -13.13 5.74 -22.22
C VAL A 260 -13.80 6.48 -21.06
N GLY A 261 -14.11 5.76 -19.98
CA GLY A 261 -14.70 6.37 -18.79
C GLY A 261 -13.75 7.35 -18.09
N ALA A 262 -12.47 7.02 -17.99
CA ALA A 262 -11.47 7.93 -17.43
C ALA A 262 -11.28 9.17 -18.29
N TYR A 263 -11.18 9.01 -19.62
CA TYR A 263 -11.11 10.11 -20.56
C TYR A 263 -12.35 11.01 -20.47
N GLY A 264 -13.56 10.40 -20.47
CA GLY A 264 -14.81 11.16 -20.38
C GLY A 264 -15.00 11.92 -19.05
N LEU A 265 -14.29 11.56 -17.97
CA LEU A 265 -14.27 12.34 -16.74
C LEU A 265 -13.26 13.50 -16.76
N LEU A 266 -12.22 13.38 -17.59
CA LEU A 266 -11.18 14.40 -17.74
C LEU A 266 -11.58 15.48 -18.77
N ASP A 267 -12.43 15.14 -19.73
CA ASP A 267 -12.92 16.04 -20.76
C ASP A 267 -14.16 16.81 -20.27
N PRO A 268 -14.10 18.15 -20.12
CA PRO A 268 -15.24 18.97 -19.73
C PRO A 268 -16.42 18.92 -20.71
N GLY A 269 -16.18 18.55 -21.98
CA GLY A 269 -17.21 18.41 -23.00
C GLY A 269 -18.07 17.17 -22.90
N VAL A 270 -17.64 16.17 -22.11
CA VAL A 270 -18.37 14.92 -21.93
C VAL A 270 -19.27 14.98 -20.70
N PRO A 271 -20.57 14.66 -20.81
CA PRO A 271 -21.46 14.61 -19.65
C PRO A 271 -20.94 13.65 -18.59
N ARG A 272 -20.84 14.08 -17.33
CA ARG A 272 -20.36 13.27 -16.20
C ARG A 272 -20.99 11.87 -16.09
N PRO A 273 -22.31 11.68 -16.37
CA PRO A 273 -22.91 10.34 -16.31
C PRO A 273 -22.29 9.36 -17.32
N VAL A 274 -21.83 9.83 -18.47
CA VAL A 274 -21.21 8.99 -19.51
C VAL A 274 -19.83 8.53 -19.03
N GLY A 275 -19.02 9.43 -18.48
CA GLY A 275 -17.72 9.08 -17.88
C GLY A 275 -17.85 8.09 -16.71
N LEU A 276 -18.78 8.35 -15.79
CA LEU A 276 -19.08 7.46 -14.66
C LEU A 276 -19.64 6.11 -15.13
N GLY A 277 -20.51 6.11 -16.14
CA GLY A 277 -21.05 4.88 -16.73
C GLY A 277 -19.97 4.03 -17.39
N GLY A 278 -19.05 4.65 -18.15
CA GLY A 278 -17.90 4.01 -18.75
C GLY A 278 -16.96 3.37 -17.71
N LEU A 279 -16.62 4.14 -16.66
CA LEU A 279 -15.83 3.63 -15.54
C LEU A 279 -16.53 2.49 -14.80
N GLY A 280 -17.77 2.67 -14.38
CA GLY A 280 -18.54 1.66 -13.65
C GLY A 280 -18.74 0.38 -14.47
N GLY A 281 -19.16 0.54 -15.73
CA GLY A 281 -19.30 -0.58 -16.67
C GLY A 281 -17.98 -1.29 -16.93
N GLY A 282 -16.89 -0.53 -17.12
CA GLY A 282 -15.55 -1.08 -17.29
C GLY A 282 -15.08 -1.91 -16.09
N VAL A 283 -15.25 -1.39 -14.87
CA VAL A 283 -14.95 -2.13 -13.63
C VAL A 283 -15.78 -3.41 -13.54
N LEU A 284 -17.08 -3.33 -13.78
CA LEU A 284 -17.97 -4.50 -13.71
C LEU A 284 -17.56 -5.59 -14.70
N LEU A 285 -17.24 -5.22 -15.94
CA LEU A 285 -16.79 -6.15 -16.98
C LEU A 285 -15.44 -6.79 -16.61
N CYS A 286 -14.50 -6.02 -16.09
CA CYS A 286 -13.22 -6.54 -15.60
C CYS A 286 -13.40 -7.51 -14.43
N VAL A 287 -14.23 -7.16 -13.46
CA VAL A 287 -14.53 -8.03 -12.31
C VAL A 287 -15.23 -9.31 -12.76
N ALA A 288 -16.20 -9.22 -13.67
CA ALA A 288 -16.88 -10.39 -14.25
C ALA A 288 -15.89 -11.30 -15.00
N GLY A 289 -15.00 -10.72 -15.82
CA GLY A 289 -13.96 -11.46 -16.52
C GLY A 289 -12.99 -12.17 -15.56
N LEU A 290 -12.54 -11.48 -14.50
CA LEU A 290 -11.70 -12.08 -13.45
C LEU A 290 -12.42 -13.19 -12.68
N ALA A 291 -13.70 -13.01 -12.35
CA ALA A 291 -14.50 -13.99 -11.64
C ALA A 291 -14.71 -15.27 -12.51
N LEU A 292 -15.04 -15.10 -13.79
CA LEU A 292 -15.19 -16.20 -14.73
C LEU A 292 -13.86 -16.94 -14.97
N GLY A 293 -12.76 -16.21 -15.10
CA GLY A 293 -11.41 -16.77 -15.19
C GLY A 293 -11.01 -17.54 -13.94
N GLY A 294 -11.34 -16.99 -12.77
CA GLY A 294 -11.00 -17.59 -11.48
C GLY A 294 -11.75 -18.88 -11.14
N ARG A 295 -13.01 -19.02 -11.60
CA ARG A 295 -13.82 -20.23 -11.38
C ARG A 295 -13.24 -21.50 -12.03
N ARG A 296 -12.31 -21.35 -12.97
CA ARG A 296 -11.70 -22.45 -13.74
C ARG A 296 -10.46 -23.04 -13.10
N VAL A 297 -9.88 -22.32 -12.15
CA VAL A 297 -8.73 -22.80 -11.40
C VAL A 297 -9.26 -23.58 -10.20
N SER A 298 -9.20 -24.92 -10.26
CA SER A 298 -9.53 -25.78 -9.11
C SER A 298 -8.46 -25.59 -8.04
N ARG A 299 -8.75 -24.74 -7.05
CA ARG A 299 -7.85 -24.47 -5.94
C ARG A 299 -8.44 -25.03 -4.65
N SER A 300 -7.77 -26.00 -4.05
CA SER A 300 -8.08 -26.40 -2.69
C SER A 300 -7.59 -25.33 -1.70
N GLN A 301 -8.52 -24.72 -0.97
CA GLN A 301 -8.17 -23.79 0.11
C GLN A 301 -8.19 -24.54 1.44
N TYR A 302 -7.01 -24.82 1.98
CA TYR A 302 -6.87 -25.53 3.26
C TYR A 302 -7.43 -24.71 4.45
N ARG A 303 -7.28 -23.39 4.43
CA ARG A 303 -7.85 -22.46 5.44
C ARG A 303 -8.30 -21.19 4.73
N PRO A 304 -9.58 -21.09 4.36
CA PRO A 304 -10.13 -19.83 3.84
C PRO A 304 -10.12 -18.78 4.96
N ASP A 305 -9.66 -17.57 4.63
CA ASP A 305 -9.77 -16.40 5.51
C ASP A 305 -11.17 -15.80 5.32
N PRO A 306 -12.18 -16.13 6.17
CA PRO A 306 -13.53 -15.62 5.98
C PRO A 306 -13.57 -14.13 6.31
N TRP A 307 -14.29 -13.38 5.49
CA TRP A 307 -14.64 -12.00 5.78
C TRP A 307 -15.69 -11.98 6.90
N GLN A 308 -15.39 -11.29 8.00
CA GLN A 308 -16.23 -11.23 9.21
C GLN A 308 -16.58 -9.78 9.57
N TRP A 309 -17.32 -9.59 10.66
CA TRP A 309 -17.70 -8.26 11.17
C TRP A 309 -16.55 -7.25 11.30
N PRO A 310 -15.38 -7.58 11.90
CA PRO A 310 -14.30 -6.63 12.04
C PRO A 310 -13.75 -6.11 10.71
N GLU A 311 -13.77 -6.93 9.65
CA GLU A 311 -13.34 -6.52 8.31
C GLU A 311 -14.32 -5.48 7.72
N TRP A 312 -15.63 -5.71 7.87
CA TRP A 312 -16.64 -4.77 7.41
C TRP A 312 -16.61 -3.46 8.17
N THR A 313 -16.39 -3.50 9.49
CA THR A 313 -16.29 -2.26 10.30
C THR A 313 -15.05 -1.46 9.94
N VAL A 314 -13.89 -2.08 9.79
CA VAL A 314 -12.66 -1.38 9.41
C VAL A 314 -12.77 -0.76 8.01
N ALA A 315 -13.23 -1.53 7.02
CA ALA A 315 -13.44 -1.01 5.68
C ALA A 315 -14.52 0.08 5.65
N GLY A 316 -15.62 -0.14 6.37
CA GLY A 316 -16.75 0.79 6.45
C GLY A 316 -16.36 2.15 7.06
N CYS A 317 -15.58 2.16 8.15
CA CYS A 317 -15.09 3.40 8.75
C CYS A 317 -14.26 4.24 7.76
N GLY A 318 -13.40 3.60 6.96
CA GLY A 318 -12.66 4.31 5.92
C GLY A 318 -13.59 4.83 4.82
N VAL A 319 -14.49 3.99 4.32
CA VAL A 319 -15.43 4.36 3.24
C VAL A 319 -16.33 5.52 3.66
N VAL A 320 -16.84 5.53 4.90
CA VAL A 320 -17.62 6.66 5.42
C VAL A 320 -16.83 7.97 5.33
N THR A 321 -15.56 7.95 5.74
CA THR A 321 -14.69 9.13 5.63
C THR A 321 -14.54 9.60 4.17
N ALA A 322 -14.28 8.66 3.26
CA ALA A 322 -14.13 8.98 1.82
C ALA A 322 -15.42 9.54 1.23
N VAL A 323 -16.57 8.94 1.57
CA VAL A 323 -17.89 9.39 1.07
C VAL A 323 -18.23 10.79 1.57
N VAL A 324 -18.06 11.05 2.87
CA VAL A 324 -18.35 12.38 3.44
C VAL A 324 -17.51 13.45 2.78
N LEU A 325 -16.19 13.25 2.63
CA LEU A 325 -15.31 14.24 2.01
C LEU A 325 -15.53 14.36 0.47
N SER A 326 -16.02 13.31 -0.17
CA SER A 326 -16.29 13.33 -1.63
C SER A 326 -17.66 13.87 -1.99
N ALA A 327 -18.66 13.67 -1.14
CA ALA A 327 -20.03 14.11 -1.39
C ALA A 327 -20.17 15.64 -1.35
N GLY A 328 -19.36 16.32 -0.55
CA GLY A 328 -19.38 17.79 -0.46
C GLY A 328 -20.69 18.37 0.12
N THR A 329 -21.52 17.52 0.72
CA THR A 329 -22.82 17.90 1.28
C THR A 329 -22.77 18.04 2.81
N GLY A 330 -23.49 18.99 3.35
CA GLY A 330 -23.60 19.18 4.81
C GLY A 330 -22.48 20.02 5.44
N TYR A 331 -21.59 20.61 4.65
CA TYR A 331 -20.56 21.54 5.10
C TYR A 331 -20.20 22.52 4.00
N ASP A 332 -19.57 23.65 4.37
CA ASP A 332 -19.08 24.64 3.44
C ASP A 332 -17.85 24.07 2.65
N PRO A 333 -17.91 23.97 1.32
CA PRO A 333 -16.77 23.54 0.51
C PRO A 333 -15.51 24.39 0.71
N ALA A 334 -15.65 25.69 1.01
CA ALA A 334 -14.53 26.57 1.30
C ALA A 334 -13.80 26.20 2.60
N ALA A 335 -14.49 25.63 3.57
CA ALA A 335 -13.87 25.14 4.80
C ALA A 335 -12.97 23.89 4.58
N VAL A 336 -13.30 23.07 3.58
CA VAL A 336 -12.51 21.88 3.22
C VAL A 336 -11.36 22.23 2.27
N ASN A 337 -11.57 23.23 1.41
CA ASN A 337 -10.55 23.74 0.48
C ASN A 337 -10.39 25.25 0.67
N PRO A 338 -9.73 25.68 1.79
CA PRO A 338 -9.55 27.09 2.06
C PRO A 338 -8.73 27.75 0.93
N SER A 339 -9.14 28.96 0.54
CA SER A 339 -8.35 29.76 -0.39
C SER A 339 -7.07 30.24 0.29
N LEU A 340 -5.95 30.05 -0.40
CA LEU A 340 -4.65 30.57 0.06
C LEU A 340 -4.38 31.97 -0.52
N TYR A 341 -5.23 32.44 -1.44
CA TYR A 341 -5.19 33.74 -2.09
C TYR A 341 -6.60 34.37 -2.12
N PRO A 342 -6.94 35.33 -1.25
CA PRO A 342 -6.19 35.80 -0.08
C PRO A 342 -6.08 34.74 1.04
N LEU A 343 -5.07 34.88 1.90
CA LEU A 343 -4.82 33.94 2.99
C LEU A 343 -5.93 33.99 4.02
N HIS A 344 -6.71 32.92 4.13
CA HIS A 344 -7.70 32.74 5.18
C HIS A 344 -7.24 31.67 6.19
N TRP A 345 -7.47 31.93 7.47
CA TRP A 345 -7.20 30.92 8.50
C TRP A 345 -8.05 29.68 8.27
N PRO A 346 -7.45 28.47 8.24
CA PRO A 346 -8.19 27.25 8.03
C PRO A 346 -9.15 26.98 9.18
N SER A 347 -10.44 26.87 8.92
CA SER A 347 -11.43 26.41 9.89
C SER A 347 -11.46 24.88 9.92
N LEU A 348 -11.85 24.30 11.05
CA LEU A 348 -12.03 22.86 11.17
C LEU A 348 -13.52 22.53 11.05
N PRO A 349 -14.02 22.10 9.87
CA PRO A 349 -15.41 21.73 9.69
C PRO A 349 -15.75 20.48 10.50
N ALA A 350 -16.79 20.55 11.34
CA ALA A 350 -17.12 19.51 12.32
C ALA A 350 -17.46 18.16 11.66
N LEU A 351 -18.25 18.17 10.57
CA LEU A 351 -18.67 16.95 9.89
C LEU A 351 -17.50 16.19 9.23
N PRO A 352 -16.63 16.81 8.40
CA PRO A 352 -15.42 16.16 7.89
C PRO A 352 -14.46 15.68 8.99
N ALA A 353 -14.28 16.50 10.04
CA ALA A 353 -13.42 16.11 11.16
C ALA A 353 -13.97 14.89 11.90
N ALA A 354 -15.28 14.86 12.20
CA ALA A 354 -15.94 13.69 12.79
C ALA A 354 -15.81 12.44 11.91
N ALA A 355 -16.00 12.58 10.60
CA ALA A 355 -15.84 11.47 9.66
C ALA A 355 -14.40 10.90 9.68
N ILE A 356 -13.38 11.76 9.76
CA ILE A 356 -11.98 11.31 9.89
C ILE A 356 -11.75 10.60 11.24
N LEU A 357 -12.34 11.11 12.32
CA LEU A 357 -12.25 10.46 13.64
C LEU A 357 -12.96 9.09 13.66
N VAL A 358 -14.04 8.91 12.88
CA VAL A 358 -14.67 7.59 12.71
C VAL A 358 -13.66 6.58 12.12
N ALA A 359 -12.76 6.99 11.23
CA ALA A 359 -11.73 6.09 10.72
C ALA A 359 -10.76 5.59 11.81
N ALA A 360 -10.59 6.33 12.92
CA ALA A 360 -9.80 5.89 14.07
C ALA A 360 -10.44 4.70 14.81
N LEU A 361 -11.76 4.48 14.68
CA LEU A 361 -12.44 3.32 15.25
C LEU A 361 -11.90 1.99 14.69
N ALA A 362 -11.26 2.01 13.53
CA ALA A 362 -10.52 0.87 13.01
C ALA A 362 -9.48 0.32 14.02
N ALA A 363 -8.91 1.19 14.86
CA ALA A 363 -8.01 0.77 15.93
C ALA A 363 -8.70 -0.07 17.02
N ILE A 364 -10.00 0.13 17.25
CA ILE A 364 -10.78 -0.57 18.27
C ILE A 364 -11.48 -1.79 17.66
N ALA A 365 -12.01 -1.64 16.44
CA ALA A 365 -12.76 -2.68 15.75
C ALA A 365 -11.89 -3.86 15.27
N ALA A 366 -10.62 -3.59 14.91
CA ALA A 366 -9.72 -4.65 14.48
C ALA A 366 -9.35 -5.57 15.66
N PRO A 367 -9.31 -6.90 15.45
CA PRO A 367 -8.85 -7.85 16.46
C PRO A 367 -7.36 -7.61 16.77
N THR A 368 -6.95 -7.96 17.98
CA THR A 368 -5.53 -7.87 18.38
C THR A 368 -4.68 -8.81 17.53
N PRO A 369 -3.53 -8.35 17.01
CA PRO A 369 -2.63 -9.22 16.27
C PRO A 369 -2.11 -10.33 17.20
N PRO A 370 -1.96 -11.58 16.71
CA PRO A 370 -1.39 -12.66 17.50
C PRO A 370 0.05 -12.30 17.86
N ARG A 371 0.40 -12.43 19.14
CA ARG A 371 1.77 -12.26 19.60
C ARG A 371 2.63 -13.37 18.97
N PRO A 372 3.85 -13.08 18.50
CA PRO A 372 4.77 -14.14 18.08
C PRO A 372 5.00 -15.06 19.27
N HIS A 373 4.88 -16.37 19.03
CA HIS A 373 5.23 -17.38 20.02
C HIS A 373 6.71 -17.16 20.34
N ARG A 374 7.01 -16.61 21.51
CA ARG A 374 8.38 -16.69 22.03
C ARG A 374 8.61 -18.17 22.30
N PRO A 375 9.61 -18.81 21.67
CA PRO A 375 9.97 -20.16 22.08
C PRO A 375 10.24 -20.09 23.58
N GLU A 376 9.53 -20.88 24.35
CA GLU A 376 9.85 -21.05 25.76
C GLU A 376 11.35 -21.39 25.86
N PRO A 377 12.11 -20.71 26.73
CA PRO A 377 13.49 -21.08 26.96
C PRO A 377 13.48 -22.55 27.31
N GLU A 378 14.14 -23.34 26.47
CA GLU A 378 14.26 -24.80 26.67
C GLU A 378 14.73 -25.04 28.11
N PRO A 379 13.97 -25.77 28.92
CA PRO A 379 14.30 -25.91 30.33
C PRO A 379 15.72 -26.49 30.43
N VAL A 380 16.59 -25.74 31.07
CA VAL A 380 18.04 -26.03 31.27
C VAL A 380 18.32 -27.46 31.78
N ARG A 381 17.31 -28.13 32.29
CA ARG A 381 17.38 -29.52 32.77
C ARG A 381 17.65 -30.58 31.67
N ARG A 382 17.32 -30.38 30.41
CA ARG A 382 17.61 -31.37 29.35
C ARG A 382 19.07 -31.39 28.92
N ARG A 383 19.80 -30.26 28.96
CA ARG A 383 21.23 -30.23 28.63
C ARG A 383 22.11 -30.97 29.64
N ALA A 384 21.71 -31.03 30.90
CA ALA A 384 22.47 -31.76 31.92
C ALA A 384 22.29 -33.29 31.83
N ALA A 385 21.18 -33.78 31.25
CA ALA A 385 20.94 -35.20 31.05
C ALA A 385 21.73 -35.79 29.86
N ASP A 386 21.88 -34.98 28.76
CA ASP A 386 22.63 -35.44 27.58
C ASP A 386 24.15 -35.44 27.78
N THR A 387 24.68 -34.63 28.71
CA THR A 387 26.12 -34.65 29.06
C THR A 387 26.49 -35.69 30.09
N ALA A 388 25.51 -36.25 30.84
CA ALA A 388 25.74 -37.28 31.85
C ALA A 388 25.63 -38.72 31.30
N GLY A 389 25.22 -38.92 30.06
CA GLY A 389 24.97 -40.23 29.45
C GLY A 389 26.00 -40.71 28.42
N ALA A 390 27.19 -40.08 28.32
CA ALA A 390 28.25 -40.59 27.46
C ALA A 390 29.05 -41.67 28.21
N PRO A 391 28.97 -42.97 27.81
CA PRO A 391 29.81 -44.00 28.39
C PRO A 391 31.27 -43.80 27.97
N SER A 392 32.15 -43.89 28.97
CA SER A 392 33.60 -43.93 28.82
C SER A 392 34.07 -45.20 28.10
#